data_64467c08729b9888f3ed45365854e003
#
_entry.id   64467c08729b9888f3ed45365854e003
#
_cell.length_a   1.000
_cell.length_b   1.000
_cell.length_c   1.000
_cell.angle_alpha   90.00
_cell.angle_beta   90.00
_cell.angle_gamma   90.00
#
_symmetry.space_group_name_H-M   'P 1'
#
loop_
_entity.id
_entity.type
_entity.pdbx_description
1 polymer ?
#
loop_
_entity_poly.entity_id
_entity_poly.type
_entity_poly.pdbx_seq_one_letter_code
_entity_poly.pdbx_strand_id
1 'polypeptide(L)'
;NNEILNKKDSTSKSEDIELQIAVNKTVYNVTQNLENFQYNVVIANIHEIYNLLYHHVINNKTSNKTLKNEWEKITMLLMPLAPHLAHECCEKINKKYYWPKYDSKLLKEENCTIVVQVDGRKRGILEMPINAKETMVIKKSKEIDNVSKYVENTAKIIKNIYIKNKLVNFITKK
;
A
#
# COMPACT_ATOMS: atom_id res chain seq x y z
N ASN A 1 15.68 -5.32 17.93
CA ASN A 1 17.00 -5.13 17.27
C ASN A 1 17.81 -6.43 17.18
N ASN A 2 17.81 -7.30 18.20
CA ASN A 2 18.61 -8.55 18.20
C ASN A 2 18.03 -9.65 17.30
N GLU A 3 16.73 -9.64 17.00
CA GLU A 3 16.08 -10.65 16.14
C GLU A 3 16.40 -10.47 14.65
N ILE A 4 16.66 -9.23 14.22
CA ILE A 4 16.94 -8.91 12.80
C ILE A 4 18.37 -9.36 12.39
N LEU A 5 19.30 -9.47 13.34
CA LEU A 5 20.72 -9.67 13.03
C LEU A 5 21.12 -11.14 12.81
N ASN A 6 20.27 -12.13 13.11
CA ASN A 6 20.66 -13.55 13.20
C ASN A 6 19.93 -14.52 12.25
N LYS A 7 19.27 -14.05 11.17
CA LYS A 7 18.47 -14.93 10.30
C LYS A 7 19.15 -15.25 8.96
N LYS A 8 19.01 -16.50 8.49
CA LYS A 8 19.53 -16.97 7.21
C LYS A 8 18.71 -16.41 6.02
N ASP A 9 19.40 -15.98 4.96
CA ASP A 9 18.82 -15.49 3.72
C ASP A 9 18.14 -16.63 2.92
N SER A 10 16.83 -16.80 3.12
CA SER A 10 16.00 -17.68 2.29
C SER A 10 14.64 -17.01 1.97
N THR A 11 14.69 -15.83 1.34
CA THR A 11 13.48 -15.04 1.14
C THR A 11 13.23 -14.73 -0.33
N SER A 12 11.96 -14.54 -0.70
CA SER A 12 11.60 -14.24 -2.08
C SER A 12 11.89 -12.77 -2.44
N LYS A 13 12.44 -12.54 -3.63
CA LYS A 13 12.72 -11.19 -4.14
C LYS A 13 11.45 -10.31 -4.22
N SER A 14 10.28 -10.91 -4.37
CA SER A 14 9.00 -10.18 -4.45
C SER A 14 8.63 -9.50 -3.14
N GLU A 15 8.85 -10.16 -2.00
CA GLU A 15 8.55 -9.63 -0.67
C GLU A 15 9.52 -8.54 -0.24
N ASP A 16 10.79 -8.63 -0.66
CA ASP A 16 11.77 -7.55 -0.50
C ASP A 16 11.32 -6.28 -1.23
N ILE A 17 10.83 -6.42 -2.48
CA ILE A 17 10.33 -5.31 -3.28
C ILE A 17 9.05 -4.71 -2.67
N GLU A 18 8.14 -5.54 -2.18
CA GLU A 18 6.91 -5.10 -1.52
C GLU A 18 7.23 -4.20 -0.31
N LEU A 19 8.12 -4.63 0.57
CA LEU A 19 8.54 -3.84 1.72
C LEU A 19 9.22 -2.54 1.29
N GLN A 20 10.10 -2.56 0.29
CA GLN A 20 10.77 -1.37 -0.23
C GLN A 20 9.76 -0.36 -0.79
N ILE A 21 8.76 -0.81 -1.54
CA ILE A 21 7.69 0.05 -2.08
C ILE A 21 6.88 0.66 -0.92
N ALA A 22 6.49 -0.14 0.07
CA ALA A 22 5.73 0.34 1.22
C ALA A 22 6.49 1.39 2.03
N VAL A 23 7.77 1.15 2.35
CA VAL A 23 8.61 2.11 3.06
C VAL A 23 8.83 3.37 2.23
N ASN A 24 9.08 3.25 0.93
CA ASN A 24 9.23 4.38 0.03
C ASN A 24 7.98 5.27 -0.01
N LYS A 25 6.79 4.66 -0.07
CA LYS A 25 5.49 5.36 0.01
C LYS A 25 5.31 6.05 1.36
N THR A 26 5.71 5.40 2.44
CA THR A 26 5.66 5.98 3.79
C THR A 26 6.58 7.19 3.91
N VAL A 27 7.83 7.12 3.40
CA VAL A 27 8.74 8.27 3.38
C VAL A 27 8.11 9.47 2.67
N TYR A 28 7.50 9.24 1.50
CA TYR A 28 6.79 10.29 0.76
C TYR A 28 5.63 10.86 1.57
N ASN A 29 4.73 10.02 2.08
CA ASN A 29 3.54 10.44 2.81
C ASN A 29 3.91 11.21 4.09
N VAL A 30 4.87 10.70 4.87
CA VAL A 30 5.34 11.36 6.09
C VAL A 30 5.96 12.72 5.77
N THR A 31 6.77 12.82 4.71
CA THR A 31 7.34 14.11 4.28
C THR A 31 6.24 15.11 3.96
N GLN A 32 5.27 14.74 3.12
CA GLN A 32 4.17 15.63 2.73
C GLN A 32 3.28 16.00 3.92
N ASN A 33 2.97 15.05 4.80
CA ASN A 33 2.11 15.30 5.95
C ASN A 33 2.80 16.17 7.02
N LEU A 34 4.12 16.08 7.18
CA LEU A 34 4.89 16.99 8.04
C LEU A 34 4.88 18.43 7.49
N GLU A 35 5.08 18.60 6.18
CA GLU A 35 5.00 19.92 5.52
C GLU A 35 3.63 20.58 5.69
N ASN A 36 2.56 19.76 5.73
CA ASN A 36 1.18 20.19 5.93
C ASN A 36 0.73 20.22 7.40
N PHE A 37 1.63 20.01 8.37
CA PHE A 37 1.36 19.96 9.82
C PHE A 37 0.31 18.91 10.23
N GLN A 38 0.17 17.83 9.46
CA GLN A 38 -0.78 16.74 9.71
C GLN A 38 -0.14 15.65 10.59
N TYR A 39 0.28 15.99 11.79
CA TYR A 39 1.02 15.10 12.70
C TYR A 39 0.27 13.83 13.07
N ASN A 40 -1.06 13.90 13.21
CA ASN A 40 -1.89 12.72 13.47
C ASN A 40 -1.81 11.70 12.33
N VAL A 41 -1.75 12.16 11.07
CA VAL A 41 -1.59 11.28 9.90
C VAL A 41 -0.17 10.73 9.84
N VAL A 42 0.85 11.53 10.18
CA VAL A 42 2.24 11.07 10.29
C VAL A 42 2.36 9.91 11.28
N ILE A 43 1.75 10.05 12.47
CA ILE A 43 1.77 8.98 13.49
C ILE A 43 1.08 7.72 12.97
N ALA A 44 -0.07 7.85 12.29
CA ALA A 44 -0.76 6.71 11.68
C ALA A 44 0.12 6.00 10.64
N ASN A 45 0.76 6.75 9.73
CA ASN A 45 1.65 6.18 8.73
C ASN A 45 2.84 5.43 9.36
N ILE A 46 3.41 5.95 10.44
CA ILE A 46 4.51 5.28 11.17
C ILE A 46 4.02 3.99 11.83
N HIS A 47 2.83 3.98 12.42
CA HIS A 47 2.25 2.76 12.99
C HIS A 47 1.97 1.70 11.93
N GLU A 48 1.41 2.09 10.79
CA GLU A 48 1.15 1.17 9.67
C GLU A 48 2.42 0.50 9.16
N ILE A 49 3.47 1.29 8.91
CA ILE A 49 4.74 0.73 8.40
C ILE A 49 5.48 -0.10 9.46
N TYR A 50 5.37 0.26 10.74
CA TYR A 50 5.91 -0.53 11.83
C TYR A 50 5.25 -1.92 11.89
N ASN A 51 3.92 -1.97 11.81
CA ASN A 51 3.17 -3.23 11.82
C ASN A 51 3.54 -4.11 10.62
N LEU A 52 3.68 -3.52 9.43
CA LEU A 52 4.11 -4.23 8.24
C LEU A 52 5.52 -4.80 8.42
N LEU A 53 6.47 -3.97 8.87
CA LEU A 53 7.84 -4.40 9.14
C LEU A 53 7.89 -5.53 10.18
N TYR A 54 7.14 -5.39 11.27
CA TYR A 54 7.04 -6.41 12.32
C TYR A 54 6.53 -7.74 11.76
N HIS A 55 5.51 -7.70 10.90
CA HIS A 55 5.00 -8.89 10.21
C HIS A 55 6.05 -9.54 9.31
N HIS A 56 6.85 -8.76 8.57
CA HIS A 56 7.95 -9.28 7.76
C HIS A 56 9.06 -9.91 8.60
N VAL A 57 9.36 -9.33 9.77
CA VAL A 57 10.36 -9.87 10.71
C VAL A 57 9.92 -11.22 11.29
N ILE A 58 8.68 -11.30 11.82
CA ILE A 58 8.19 -12.53 12.46
C ILE A 58 8.07 -13.68 11.46
N ASN A 59 7.55 -13.40 10.27
CA ASN A 59 7.28 -14.44 9.28
C ASN A 59 8.50 -14.76 8.38
N ASN A 60 9.65 -14.17 8.63
CA ASN A 60 10.87 -14.35 7.82
C ASN A 60 10.66 -14.11 6.32
N LYS A 61 9.83 -13.12 5.98
CA LYS A 61 9.43 -12.85 4.60
C LYS A 61 10.47 -12.10 3.78
N THR A 62 11.36 -11.34 4.44
CA THR A 62 12.26 -10.39 3.79
C THR A 62 13.71 -10.68 4.17
N SER A 63 14.64 -10.43 3.25
CA SER A 63 16.07 -10.61 3.50
C SER A 63 16.58 -9.67 4.60
N ASN A 64 17.54 -10.14 5.39
CA ASN A 64 18.14 -9.35 6.47
C ASN A 64 18.72 -8.02 5.97
N LYS A 65 19.26 -8.01 4.76
CA LYS A 65 19.81 -6.79 4.14
C LYS A 65 18.73 -5.77 3.87
N THR A 66 17.60 -6.17 3.28
CA THR A 66 16.47 -5.29 3.01
C THR A 66 15.84 -4.83 4.32
N LEU A 67 15.59 -5.73 5.28
CA LEU A 67 15.06 -5.37 6.60
C LEU A 67 15.92 -4.29 7.28
N LYS A 68 17.24 -4.46 7.29
CA LYS A 68 18.15 -3.49 7.91
C LYS A 68 18.10 -2.12 7.22
N ASN A 69 18.07 -2.09 5.89
CA ASN A 69 18.01 -0.85 5.12
C ASN A 69 16.66 -0.12 5.33
N GLU A 70 15.57 -0.86 5.31
CA GLU A 70 14.24 -0.26 5.45
C GLU A 70 13.97 0.15 6.91
N TRP A 71 14.45 -0.61 7.89
CA TRP A 71 14.44 -0.22 9.30
C TRP A 71 15.21 1.09 9.55
N GLU A 72 16.36 1.25 8.93
CA GLU A 72 17.15 2.49 9.00
C GLU A 72 16.30 3.70 8.57
N LYS A 73 15.63 3.62 7.41
CA LYS A 73 14.76 4.71 6.91
C LYS A 73 13.61 5.03 7.88
N ILE A 74 12.94 3.99 8.40
CA ILE A 74 11.83 4.17 9.36
C ILE A 74 12.32 4.85 10.64
N THR A 75 13.49 4.47 11.13
CA THR A 75 14.12 5.11 12.30
C THR A 75 14.34 6.60 12.07
N MET A 76 14.80 7.00 10.88
CA MET A 76 15.00 8.40 10.53
C MET A 76 13.69 9.22 10.53
N LEU A 77 12.57 8.59 10.13
CA LEU A 77 11.25 9.25 10.15
C LEU A 77 10.73 9.53 11.56
N LEU A 78 11.26 8.87 12.59
CA LEU A 78 10.87 9.11 13.99
C LEU A 78 11.44 10.42 14.56
N MET A 79 12.50 10.97 13.98
CA MET A 79 13.23 12.11 14.55
C MET A 79 12.35 13.31 14.90
N PRO A 80 11.40 13.77 14.05
CA PRO A 80 10.54 14.91 14.37
C PRO A 80 9.55 14.65 15.51
N LEU A 81 9.22 13.38 15.79
CA LEU A 81 8.21 12.99 16.77
C LEU A 81 8.80 12.48 18.08
N ALA A 82 9.86 11.70 17.99
CA ALA A 82 10.51 11.05 19.12
C ALA A 82 12.05 11.13 18.98
N PRO A 83 12.64 12.32 19.10
CA PRO A 83 14.06 12.56 18.78
C PRO A 83 15.01 11.71 19.64
N HIS A 84 14.73 11.54 20.92
CA HIS A 84 15.58 10.74 21.80
C HIS A 84 15.62 9.27 21.41
N LEU A 85 14.44 8.69 21.10
CA LEU A 85 14.33 7.31 20.62
C LEU A 85 15.05 7.14 19.28
N ALA A 86 14.82 8.05 18.35
CA ALA A 86 15.44 8.02 17.02
C ALA A 86 16.97 8.14 17.13
N HIS A 87 17.47 9.02 17.98
CA HIS A 87 18.89 9.19 18.20
C HIS A 87 19.55 7.93 18.78
N GLU A 88 18.97 7.32 19.82
CA GLU A 88 19.44 6.06 20.39
C GLU A 88 19.45 4.92 19.36
N CYS A 89 18.43 4.85 18.53
CA CYS A 89 18.39 3.87 17.43
C CYS A 89 19.51 4.13 16.41
N CYS A 90 19.76 5.40 16.04
CA CYS A 90 20.84 5.77 15.13
C CYS A 90 22.20 5.38 15.69
N GLU A 91 22.47 5.61 16.98
CA GLU A 91 23.70 5.19 17.63
C GLU A 91 23.89 3.67 17.58
N LYS A 92 22.85 2.90 17.90
CA LYS A 92 22.89 1.42 17.85
C LYS A 92 23.16 0.84 16.46
N ILE A 93 22.72 1.52 15.41
CA ILE A 93 23.01 1.11 14.02
C ILE A 93 24.26 1.77 13.44
N ASN A 94 24.95 2.60 14.25
CA ASN A 94 26.14 3.38 13.87
C ASN A 94 25.92 4.24 12.61
N LYS A 95 24.82 5.02 12.62
CA LYS A 95 24.43 5.91 11.53
C LYS A 95 24.21 7.33 12.03
N LYS A 96 24.62 8.31 11.21
CA LYS A 96 24.25 9.70 11.43
C LYS A 96 22.83 9.94 10.91
N TYR A 97 22.10 10.86 11.57
CA TYR A 97 20.79 11.25 11.11
C TYR A 97 20.83 11.88 9.72
N TYR A 98 19.87 11.51 8.90
CA TYR A 98 19.56 12.15 7.61
C TYR A 98 18.06 12.00 7.34
N TRP A 99 17.48 12.91 6.54
CA TRP A 99 16.10 12.69 6.09
C TRP A 99 16.09 11.72 4.90
N PRO A 100 15.35 10.61 4.98
CA PRO A 100 15.35 9.62 3.91
C PRO A 100 14.72 10.18 2.63
N LYS A 101 15.34 9.87 1.49
CA LYS A 101 14.81 10.22 0.18
C LYS A 101 13.91 9.10 -0.32
N TYR A 102 12.84 9.49 -1.03
CA TYR A 102 11.98 8.54 -1.73
C TYR A 102 12.30 8.50 -3.23
N ASP A 103 12.08 7.35 -3.85
CA ASP A 103 12.15 7.17 -5.30
C ASP A 103 10.76 7.35 -5.91
N SER A 104 10.59 8.36 -6.75
CA SER A 104 9.32 8.65 -7.42
C SER A 104 8.86 7.53 -8.38
N LYS A 105 9.78 6.67 -8.84
CA LYS A 105 9.44 5.53 -9.67
C LYS A 105 8.69 4.46 -8.88
N LEU A 106 9.06 4.27 -7.61
CA LEU A 106 8.40 3.32 -6.69
C LEU A 106 7.07 3.84 -6.12
N LEU A 107 6.75 5.12 -6.34
CA LEU A 107 5.45 5.69 -5.94
C LEU A 107 4.34 5.42 -6.95
N LYS A 108 4.68 5.00 -8.17
CA LYS A 108 3.68 4.69 -9.18
C LYS A 108 2.93 3.43 -8.74
N GLU A 109 1.69 3.62 -8.35
CA GLU A 109 0.78 2.49 -8.14
C GLU A 109 0.56 1.81 -9.49
N GLU A 110 0.90 0.53 -9.59
CA GLU A 110 0.63 -0.24 -10.81
C GLU A 110 -0.83 -0.66 -10.87
N ASN A 111 -1.49 -0.84 -9.72
CA ASN A 111 -2.87 -1.25 -9.62
C ASN A 111 -3.72 -0.23 -8.86
N CYS A 112 -4.99 -0.17 -9.19
CA CYS A 112 -6.01 0.60 -8.47
C CYS A 112 -7.18 -0.31 -8.07
N THR A 113 -7.80 0.01 -6.95
CA THR A 113 -8.99 -0.65 -6.45
C THR A 113 -10.23 0.02 -7.03
N ILE A 114 -10.99 -0.72 -7.85
CA ILE A 114 -12.24 -0.26 -8.47
C ILE A 114 -13.41 -0.84 -7.70
N VAL A 115 -14.29 0.02 -7.20
CA VAL A 115 -15.55 -0.43 -6.56
C VAL A 115 -16.56 -0.79 -7.62
N VAL A 116 -17.14 -1.99 -7.54
CA VAL A 116 -18.20 -2.43 -8.45
C VAL A 116 -19.54 -2.34 -7.76
N GLN A 117 -20.45 -1.61 -8.38
CA GLN A 117 -21.81 -1.38 -7.89
C GLN A 117 -22.84 -1.90 -8.91
N VAL A 118 -24.00 -2.26 -8.38
CA VAL A 118 -25.23 -2.53 -9.15
C VAL A 118 -26.33 -1.69 -8.52
N ASP A 119 -26.97 -0.83 -9.31
CA ASP A 119 -28.01 0.11 -8.88
C ASP A 119 -27.59 0.95 -7.65
N GLY A 120 -26.32 1.42 -7.65
CA GLY A 120 -25.75 2.22 -6.58
C GLY A 120 -25.32 1.46 -5.33
N ARG A 121 -25.57 0.14 -5.26
CA ARG A 121 -25.16 -0.69 -4.11
C ARG A 121 -23.84 -1.40 -4.42
N LYS A 122 -22.86 -1.29 -3.50
CA LYS A 122 -21.57 -2.00 -3.61
C LYS A 122 -21.82 -3.51 -3.63
N ARG A 123 -21.30 -4.19 -4.67
CA ARG A 123 -21.43 -5.65 -4.86
C ARG A 123 -20.09 -6.35 -4.94
N GLY A 124 -19.02 -5.61 -5.22
CA GLY A 124 -17.68 -6.18 -5.29
C GLY A 124 -16.59 -5.12 -5.31
N ILE A 125 -15.37 -5.63 -5.32
CA ILE A 125 -14.14 -4.85 -5.47
C ILE A 125 -13.31 -5.56 -6.53
N LEU A 126 -12.69 -4.80 -7.42
CA LEU A 126 -11.83 -5.30 -8.48
C LEU A 126 -10.49 -4.56 -8.44
N GLU A 127 -9.40 -5.29 -8.39
CA GLU A 127 -8.06 -4.74 -8.56
C GLU A 127 -7.64 -4.82 -10.02
N MET A 128 -7.27 -3.68 -10.57
CA MET A 128 -6.87 -3.56 -11.98
C MET A 128 -5.69 -2.60 -12.11
N PRO A 129 -4.85 -2.79 -13.16
CA PRO A 129 -3.80 -1.82 -13.48
C PRO A 129 -4.40 -0.42 -13.66
N ILE A 130 -3.67 0.60 -13.16
CA ILE A 130 -4.06 1.99 -13.36
C ILE A 130 -4.20 2.28 -14.85
N ASN A 131 -5.26 2.99 -15.21
CA ASN A 131 -5.61 3.29 -16.60
C ASN A 131 -5.97 2.05 -17.45
N ALA A 132 -6.41 0.97 -16.85
CA ALA A 132 -6.96 -0.17 -17.58
C ALA A 132 -8.10 0.29 -18.52
N LYS A 133 -8.19 -0.34 -19.69
CA LYS A 133 -9.26 -0.03 -20.67
C LYS A 133 -10.63 -0.31 -20.06
N GLU A 134 -11.56 0.62 -20.23
CA GLU A 134 -12.94 0.51 -19.72
C GLU A 134 -13.59 -0.85 -20.06
N THR A 135 -13.43 -1.31 -21.30
CA THR A 135 -13.95 -2.60 -21.77
C THR A 135 -13.44 -3.79 -20.95
N MET A 136 -12.15 -3.78 -20.54
CA MET A 136 -11.57 -4.83 -19.68
C MET A 136 -12.09 -4.74 -18.26
N VAL A 137 -12.23 -3.52 -17.72
CA VAL A 137 -12.76 -3.31 -16.37
C VAL A 137 -14.20 -3.79 -16.29
N ILE A 138 -15.06 -3.41 -17.26
CA ILE A 138 -16.45 -3.84 -17.33
C ILE A 138 -16.55 -5.38 -17.46
N LYS A 139 -15.73 -6.00 -18.31
CA LYS A 139 -15.73 -7.46 -18.49
C LYS A 139 -15.40 -8.17 -17.17
N LYS A 140 -14.29 -7.83 -16.53
CA LYS A 140 -13.88 -8.44 -15.26
C LYS A 140 -14.84 -8.13 -14.11
N SER A 141 -15.48 -6.95 -14.11
CA SER A 141 -16.49 -6.62 -13.11
C SER A 141 -17.72 -7.54 -13.18
N LYS A 142 -18.10 -8.01 -14.37
CA LYS A 142 -19.21 -8.96 -14.56
C LYS A 142 -18.88 -10.38 -14.11
N GLU A 143 -17.60 -10.75 -14.09
CA GLU A 143 -17.10 -12.06 -13.65
C GLU A 143 -17.15 -12.24 -12.12
N ILE A 144 -17.39 -11.16 -11.34
CA ILE A 144 -17.50 -11.23 -9.88
C ILE A 144 -18.83 -11.91 -9.51
N ASP A 145 -18.79 -12.98 -8.73
CA ASP A 145 -19.97 -13.80 -8.35
C ASP A 145 -21.15 -12.99 -7.80
N ASN A 146 -20.86 -11.96 -6.98
CA ASN A 146 -21.90 -11.10 -6.41
C ASN A 146 -22.45 -10.07 -7.40
N VAL A 147 -21.80 -9.87 -8.53
CA VAL A 147 -22.23 -8.97 -9.62
C VAL A 147 -22.94 -9.78 -10.70
N SER A 148 -22.40 -10.95 -11.08
CA SER A 148 -22.95 -11.82 -12.10
C SER A 148 -24.41 -12.19 -11.82
N LYS A 149 -24.74 -12.50 -10.55
CA LYS A 149 -26.12 -12.80 -10.10
C LYS A 149 -27.15 -11.73 -10.47
N TYR A 150 -26.74 -10.48 -10.60
CA TYR A 150 -27.62 -9.36 -10.92
C TYR A 150 -27.59 -8.99 -12.41
N VAL A 151 -26.46 -9.28 -13.07
CA VAL A 151 -26.20 -8.85 -14.44
C VAL A 151 -26.52 -9.95 -15.46
N GLU A 152 -26.30 -11.24 -15.13
CA GLU A 152 -26.54 -12.38 -16.02
C GLU A 152 -27.95 -12.95 -15.91
N ASN A 153 -28.56 -12.97 -14.71
CA ASN A 153 -29.77 -13.74 -14.45
C ASN A 153 -31.08 -12.96 -14.50
N THR A 154 -31.11 -11.63 -14.39
CA THR A 154 -32.36 -10.93 -14.15
C THR A 154 -32.55 -9.57 -14.81
N ALA A 155 -31.51 -8.94 -15.35
CA ALA A 155 -31.69 -7.55 -15.76
C ALA A 155 -30.99 -7.21 -17.07
N LYS A 156 -31.70 -6.63 -17.99
CA LYS A 156 -31.09 -5.91 -19.11
C LYS A 156 -30.38 -4.68 -18.56
N ILE A 157 -29.06 -4.65 -18.66
CA ILE A 157 -28.27 -3.46 -18.30
C ILE A 157 -28.71 -2.31 -19.19
N ILE A 158 -29.21 -1.24 -18.56
CA ILE A 158 -29.62 -0.01 -19.27
C ILE A 158 -28.41 0.87 -19.55
N LYS A 159 -27.49 0.97 -18.56
CA LYS A 159 -26.34 1.88 -18.64
C LYS A 159 -25.23 1.41 -17.74
N ASN A 160 -23.99 1.53 -18.22
CA ASN A 160 -22.78 1.40 -17.42
C ASN A 160 -22.23 2.79 -17.11
N ILE A 161 -21.97 3.08 -15.85
CA ILE A 161 -21.29 4.30 -15.43
C ILE A 161 -19.89 3.88 -15.00
N TYR A 162 -18.88 4.34 -15.72
CA TYR A 162 -17.48 4.09 -15.41
C TYR A 162 -16.80 5.38 -14.97
N ILE A 163 -16.22 5.38 -13.78
CA ILE A 163 -15.33 6.44 -13.31
C ILE A 163 -13.93 5.84 -13.24
N LYS A 164 -13.04 6.36 -14.07
CA LYS A 164 -11.68 5.87 -14.27
C LYS A 164 -10.96 5.65 -12.93
N ASN A 165 -10.40 4.45 -12.74
CA ASN A 165 -9.63 4.05 -11.56
C ASN A 165 -10.41 4.09 -10.21
N LYS A 166 -11.73 4.25 -10.22
CA LYS A 166 -12.52 4.41 -8.99
C LYS A 166 -13.73 3.50 -8.90
N LEU A 167 -14.59 3.52 -9.92
CA LEU A 167 -15.93 2.96 -9.81
C LEU A 167 -16.45 2.43 -11.14
N VAL A 168 -17.15 1.28 -11.08
CA VAL A 168 -18.08 0.83 -12.11
C VAL A 168 -19.45 0.64 -11.47
N ASN A 169 -20.51 1.22 -12.07
CA ASN A 169 -21.89 1.02 -11.63
C ASN A 169 -22.75 0.55 -12.80
N PHE A 170 -23.36 -0.62 -12.64
CA PHE A 170 -24.32 -1.17 -13.59
C PHE A 170 -25.72 -0.73 -13.18
N ILE A 171 -26.42 -0.04 -14.07
CA ILE A 171 -27.83 0.31 -13.88
C ILE A 171 -28.68 -0.72 -14.62
N THR A 172 -29.53 -1.40 -13.87
CA THR A 172 -30.39 -2.46 -14.40
C THR A 172 -31.86 -2.02 -14.51
N LYS A 173 -32.62 -2.61 -15.45
CA LYS A 173 -34.06 -2.41 -15.54
C LYS A 173 -34.69 -3.29 -14.48
N LYS A 174 -35.40 -2.68 -13.53
CA LYS A 174 -36.25 -3.41 -12.57
C LYS A 174 -37.39 -4.11 -13.29
#